data_13ee287c14c0d511286b2e7f635dab02
#
_entry.id   13ee287c14c0d511286b2e7f635dab02
#
_cell.length_a   1.000
_cell.length_b   1.000
_cell.length_c   1.000
_cell.angle_alpha   90.00
_cell.angle_beta   90.00
_cell.angle_gamma   90.00
#
_symmetry.space_group_name_H-M   'P 1'
#
loop_
_entity.id
_entity.type
_entity.pdbx_description
1 polymer ?
#
loop_
_entity_poly.entity_id
_entity_poly.type
_entity_poly.pdbx_seq_one_letter_code
_entity_poly.pdbx_strand_id
1 'polypeptide(L)'
;MSWLPIGLSILLGMLFSQQPVINTAVSRILGSPVAAAACSVFVTLVCLLILLPFSGGSLRPSLLAALPWWSLLGGMIGVGIVAGAAALAPITGAALFFVCLVGGQLMGAALADHFGAFGLPLRSLSWTRLAGLGLVFVGALLVHRG
;
A
#
# COMPACT_ATOMS: atom_id res chain seq x y z
N MET A 1 22.02 6.81 -10.38
CA MET A 1 20.59 6.46 -10.17
C MET A 1 19.78 7.16 -11.25
N SER A 2 18.92 6.46 -11.97
CA SER A 2 18.02 7.09 -12.96
C SER A 2 16.86 7.78 -12.23
N TRP A 3 16.53 9.00 -12.65
CA TRP A 3 15.41 9.77 -12.07
C TRP A 3 14.05 9.24 -12.48
N LEU A 4 13.98 8.44 -13.55
CA LEU A 4 12.74 7.89 -14.08
C LEU A 4 11.99 7.00 -13.06
N PRO A 5 12.60 5.99 -12.39
CA PRO A 5 11.89 5.21 -11.38
C PRO A 5 11.38 6.06 -10.22
N ILE A 6 12.11 7.10 -9.83
CA ILE A 6 11.70 8.02 -8.76
C ILE A 6 10.44 8.78 -9.19
N GLY A 7 10.44 9.37 -10.38
CA GLY A 7 9.29 10.09 -10.92
C GLY A 7 8.05 9.20 -11.07
N LEU A 8 8.23 7.97 -11.57
CA LEU A 8 7.15 6.99 -11.67
C LEU A 8 6.60 6.58 -10.29
N SER A 9 7.46 6.43 -9.28
CA SER A 9 7.03 6.11 -7.93
C SER A 9 6.20 7.23 -7.31
N ILE A 10 6.59 8.49 -7.54
CA ILE A 10 5.80 9.65 -7.10
C ILE A 10 4.43 9.67 -7.79
N LEU A 11 4.39 9.48 -9.11
CA LEU A 11 3.14 9.42 -9.86
C LEU A 11 2.22 8.30 -9.36
N LEU A 12 2.76 7.10 -9.12
CA LEU A 12 2.01 5.99 -8.55
C LEU A 12 1.48 6.32 -7.16
N GLY A 13 2.26 7.00 -6.33
CA GLY A 13 1.81 7.48 -5.01
C GLY A 13 0.65 8.47 -5.12
N MET A 14 0.71 9.42 -6.07
CA MET A 14 -0.37 10.37 -6.32
C MET A 14 -1.65 9.67 -6.79
N LEU A 15 -1.55 8.68 -7.69
CA LEU A 15 -2.70 7.88 -8.14
C LEU A 15 -3.25 7.02 -7.01
N PHE A 16 -2.38 6.38 -6.24
CA PHE A 16 -2.77 5.55 -5.09
C PHE A 16 -3.54 6.35 -4.04
N SER A 17 -3.19 7.63 -3.85
CA SER A 17 -3.90 8.50 -2.90
C SER A 17 -5.36 8.76 -3.27
N GLN A 18 -5.76 8.59 -4.53
CA GLN A 18 -7.14 8.78 -4.97
C GLN A 18 -8.03 7.57 -4.61
N GLN A 19 -7.46 6.38 -4.47
CA GLN A 19 -8.22 5.16 -4.22
C GLN A 19 -9.08 5.22 -2.93
N PRO A 20 -8.57 5.59 -1.76
CA PRO A 20 -9.40 5.74 -0.55
C PRO A 20 -10.46 6.83 -0.67
N VAL A 21 -10.18 7.92 -1.39
CA VAL A 21 -11.15 9.01 -1.62
C VAL A 21 -12.33 8.48 -2.44
N ILE A 22 -12.05 7.76 -3.52
CA ILE A 22 -13.07 7.10 -4.35
C ILE A 22 -13.84 6.07 -3.53
N ASN A 23 -13.14 5.20 -2.79
CA ASN A 23 -13.78 4.17 -1.97
C ASN A 23 -14.65 4.78 -0.85
N THR A 24 -14.27 5.94 -0.30
CA THR A 24 -15.11 6.68 0.65
C THR A 24 -16.42 7.12 0.01
N ALA A 25 -16.40 7.64 -1.21
CA ALA A 25 -17.61 8.01 -1.93
C ALA A 25 -18.50 6.79 -2.20
N VAL A 26 -17.90 5.68 -2.64
CA VAL A 26 -18.61 4.40 -2.87
C VAL A 26 -19.18 3.85 -1.55
N SER A 27 -18.46 3.96 -0.44
CA SER A 27 -18.92 3.47 0.86
C SER A 27 -20.15 4.21 1.37
N ARG A 28 -20.31 5.50 1.04
CA ARG A 28 -21.51 6.27 1.37
C ARG A 28 -22.75 5.75 0.63
N ILE A 29 -22.57 5.26 -0.61
CA ILE A 29 -23.66 4.69 -1.43
C ILE A 29 -24.01 3.28 -0.94
N LEU A 30 -22.99 2.45 -0.64
CA LEU A 30 -23.17 1.06 -0.24
C LEU A 30 -23.42 0.87 1.27
N GLY A 31 -23.30 1.93 2.07
CA GLY A 31 -23.47 1.88 3.52
C GLY A 31 -22.35 1.14 4.27
N SER A 32 -21.25 0.76 3.59
CA SER A 32 -20.17 -0.04 4.18
C SER A 32 -18.82 0.20 3.53
N PRO A 33 -17.78 0.57 4.30
CA PRO A 33 -16.39 0.63 3.81
C PRO A 33 -15.88 -0.72 3.28
N VAL A 34 -16.32 -1.83 3.89
CA VAL A 34 -15.95 -3.18 3.45
C VAL A 34 -16.56 -3.51 2.10
N ALA A 35 -17.82 -3.13 1.86
CA ALA A 35 -18.47 -3.31 0.55
C ALA A 35 -17.76 -2.47 -0.54
N ALA A 36 -17.38 -1.24 -0.24
CA ALA A 36 -16.61 -0.40 -1.17
C ALA A 36 -15.24 -1.01 -1.48
N ALA A 37 -14.54 -1.52 -0.46
CA ALA A 37 -13.28 -2.24 -0.62
C ALA A 37 -13.45 -3.48 -1.51
N ALA A 38 -14.50 -4.28 -1.29
CA ALA A 38 -14.78 -5.46 -2.09
C ALA A 38 -15.00 -5.11 -3.57
N CYS A 39 -15.77 -4.06 -3.88
CA CYS A 39 -15.95 -3.56 -5.24
C CYS A 39 -14.61 -3.15 -5.87
N SER A 40 -13.80 -2.39 -5.14
CA SER A 40 -12.48 -1.93 -5.62
C SER A 40 -11.54 -3.09 -5.91
N VAL A 41 -11.46 -4.06 -5.00
CA VAL A 41 -10.62 -5.27 -5.16
C VAL A 41 -11.14 -6.15 -6.30
N PHE A 42 -12.46 -6.26 -6.48
CA PHE A 42 -13.04 -6.99 -7.60
C PHE A 42 -12.63 -6.39 -8.95
N VAL A 43 -12.75 -5.06 -9.09
CA VAL A 43 -12.29 -4.37 -10.31
C VAL A 43 -10.81 -4.58 -10.54
N THR A 44 -9.99 -4.48 -9.48
CA THR A 44 -8.55 -4.76 -9.54
C THR A 44 -8.28 -6.18 -10.02
N LEU A 45 -8.98 -7.16 -9.47
CA LEU A 45 -8.85 -8.57 -9.89
C LEU A 45 -9.16 -8.76 -11.38
N VAL A 46 -10.27 -8.18 -11.84
CA VAL A 46 -10.66 -8.24 -13.27
C VAL A 46 -9.58 -7.64 -14.16
N CYS A 47 -9.08 -6.44 -13.81
CA CYS A 47 -7.99 -5.79 -14.57
C CYS A 47 -6.72 -6.66 -14.60
N LEU A 48 -6.34 -7.25 -13.45
CA LEU A 48 -5.15 -8.11 -13.38
C LEU A 48 -5.32 -9.39 -14.22
N LEU A 49 -6.50 -10.00 -14.22
CA LEU A 49 -6.79 -11.17 -15.06
C LEU A 49 -6.72 -10.85 -16.54
N ILE A 50 -7.15 -9.66 -16.96
CA ILE A 50 -7.01 -9.17 -18.35
C ILE A 50 -5.54 -8.97 -18.71
N LEU A 51 -4.74 -8.43 -17.79
CA LEU A 51 -3.31 -8.13 -18.03
C LEU A 51 -2.42 -9.37 -17.93
N LEU A 52 -2.85 -10.41 -17.21
CA LEU A 52 -2.05 -11.59 -16.93
C LEU A 52 -1.47 -12.28 -18.19
N PRO A 53 -2.24 -12.49 -19.29
CA PRO A 53 -1.70 -13.09 -20.50
C PRO A 53 -0.53 -12.32 -21.13
N PHE A 54 -0.47 -11.01 -20.90
CA PHE A 54 0.57 -10.13 -21.46
C PHE A 54 1.80 -10.01 -20.55
N SER A 55 1.71 -10.52 -19.30
CA SER A 55 2.79 -10.38 -18.30
C SER A 55 3.86 -11.48 -18.39
N GLY A 56 3.63 -12.52 -19.20
CA GLY A 56 4.46 -13.74 -19.22
C GLY A 56 4.30 -14.64 -17.98
N GLY A 57 3.44 -14.22 -17.01
CA GLY A 57 3.12 -15.01 -15.82
C GLY A 57 2.10 -16.10 -16.08
N SER A 58 1.94 -17.03 -15.14
CA SER A 58 0.99 -18.13 -15.24
C SER A 58 0.43 -18.50 -13.86
N LEU A 59 -0.87 -18.77 -13.81
CA LEU A 59 -1.59 -19.29 -12.63
C LEU A 59 -1.77 -20.82 -12.71
N ARG A 60 -0.78 -21.54 -13.25
CA ARG A 60 -0.85 -23.03 -13.30
C ARG A 60 -1.01 -23.59 -11.88
N PRO A 61 -1.87 -24.60 -11.67
CA PRO A 61 -2.08 -25.18 -10.34
C PRO A 61 -0.81 -25.66 -9.65
N SER A 62 0.14 -26.18 -10.42
CA SER A 62 1.46 -26.61 -9.89
C SER A 62 2.29 -25.46 -9.31
N LEU A 63 2.22 -24.27 -9.93
CA LEU A 63 2.92 -23.09 -9.43
C LEU A 63 2.21 -22.50 -8.21
N LEU A 64 0.87 -22.50 -8.23
CA LEU A 64 0.07 -22.04 -7.09
C LEU A 64 0.30 -22.92 -5.86
N ALA A 65 0.38 -24.25 -6.04
CA ALA A 65 0.67 -25.19 -4.96
C ALA A 65 2.08 -25.05 -4.37
N ALA A 66 3.03 -24.48 -5.13
CA ALA A 66 4.39 -24.23 -4.69
C ALA A 66 4.54 -22.92 -3.90
N LEU A 67 3.48 -22.10 -3.82
CA LEU A 67 3.54 -20.83 -3.08
C LEU A 67 3.69 -21.10 -1.57
N PRO A 68 4.57 -20.39 -0.88
CA PRO A 68 4.69 -20.49 0.56
C PRO A 68 3.43 -19.90 1.23
N TRP A 69 3.01 -20.48 2.36
CA TRP A 69 1.79 -20.09 3.06
C TRP A 69 1.70 -18.60 3.38
N TRP A 70 2.84 -17.95 3.68
CA TRP A 70 2.90 -16.53 3.99
C TRP A 70 2.54 -15.62 2.81
N SER A 71 2.54 -16.13 1.56
CA SER A 71 2.11 -15.36 0.39
C SER A 71 0.65 -14.90 0.50
N LEU A 72 -0.18 -15.64 1.24
CA LEU A 72 -1.57 -15.29 1.51
C LEU A 72 -1.70 -14.05 2.40
N LEU A 73 -0.70 -13.77 3.25
CA LEU A 73 -0.68 -12.60 4.12
C LEU A 73 -0.72 -11.29 3.31
N GLY A 74 -0.10 -11.27 2.13
CA GLY A 74 -0.14 -10.10 1.24
C GLY A 74 -1.56 -9.70 0.85
N GLY A 75 -2.39 -10.68 0.49
CA GLY A 75 -3.80 -10.45 0.18
C GLY A 75 -4.61 -10.00 1.41
N MET A 76 -4.41 -10.63 2.56
CA MET A 76 -5.09 -10.27 3.81
C MET A 76 -4.74 -8.85 4.26
N ILE A 77 -3.46 -8.48 4.19
CA ILE A 77 -3.00 -7.11 4.50
C ILE A 77 -3.64 -6.12 3.51
N GLY A 78 -3.71 -6.49 2.22
CA GLY A 78 -4.36 -5.66 1.20
C GLY A 78 -5.82 -5.35 1.52
N VAL A 79 -6.59 -6.33 1.98
CA VAL A 79 -7.98 -6.11 2.45
C VAL A 79 -8.01 -5.11 3.60
N GLY A 80 -7.14 -5.29 4.60
CA GLY A 80 -7.04 -4.39 5.75
C GLY A 80 -6.70 -2.95 5.34
N ILE A 81 -5.77 -2.77 4.39
CA ILE A 81 -5.39 -1.45 3.87
C ILE A 81 -6.56 -0.81 3.13
N VAL A 82 -7.21 -1.51 2.19
CA VAL A 82 -8.26 -0.90 1.35
C VAL A 82 -9.50 -0.58 2.18
N ALA A 83 -9.97 -1.52 3.01
CA ALA A 83 -11.13 -1.29 3.86
C ALA A 83 -10.84 -0.27 4.98
N GLY A 84 -9.67 -0.36 5.60
CA GLY A 84 -9.21 0.57 6.63
C GLY A 84 -9.06 1.99 6.08
N ALA A 85 -8.50 2.15 4.89
CA ALA A 85 -8.37 3.46 4.24
C ALA A 85 -9.74 4.09 3.96
N ALA A 86 -10.71 3.32 3.45
CA ALA A 86 -12.07 3.81 3.20
C ALA A 86 -12.80 4.22 4.49
N ALA A 87 -12.49 3.58 5.62
CA ALA A 87 -13.07 3.90 6.92
C ALA A 87 -12.37 5.07 7.62
N LEU A 88 -11.04 5.14 7.57
CA LEU A 88 -10.24 6.07 8.38
C LEU A 88 -10.00 7.42 7.68
N ALA A 89 -9.82 7.43 6.33
CA ALA A 89 -9.54 8.67 5.61
C ALA A 89 -10.63 9.75 5.80
N PRO A 90 -11.94 9.44 5.87
CA PRO A 90 -12.97 10.46 6.13
C PRO A 90 -12.93 11.01 7.57
N ILE A 91 -12.37 10.26 8.53
CA ILE A 91 -12.29 10.66 9.94
C ILE A 91 -11.08 11.57 10.19
N THR A 92 -9.94 11.21 9.63
CA THR A 92 -8.66 11.91 9.84
C THR A 92 -8.42 13.04 8.83
N GLY A 93 -9.16 13.04 7.72
CA GLY A 93 -8.82 13.81 6.53
C GLY A 93 -7.76 13.09 5.68
N ALA A 94 -7.87 13.22 4.35
CA ALA A 94 -7.04 12.47 3.42
C ALA A 94 -5.54 12.78 3.58
N ALA A 95 -5.16 14.05 3.77
CA ALA A 95 -3.76 14.45 3.91
C ALA A 95 -3.09 13.79 5.12
N LEU A 96 -3.69 13.91 6.31
CA LEU A 96 -3.15 13.32 7.53
C LEU A 96 -3.13 11.79 7.46
N PHE A 97 -4.22 11.17 6.93
CA PHE A 97 -4.27 9.74 6.72
C PHE A 97 -3.06 9.25 5.92
N PHE A 98 -2.78 9.88 4.76
CA PHE A 98 -1.68 9.45 3.89
C PHE A 98 -0.31 9.69 4.50
N VAL A 99 -0.08 10.80 5.18
CA VAL A 99 1.22 11.03 5.85
C VAL A 99 1.47 9.97 6.91
N CYS A 100 0.47 9.62 7.71
CA CYS A 100 0.58 8.56 8.71
C CYS A 100 0.77 7.17 8.07
N LEU A 101 0.00 6.86 7.02
CA LEU A 101 0.10 5.60 6.28
C LEU A 101 1.50 5.42 5.69
N VAL A 102 2.00 6.43 4.98
CA VAL A 102 3.35 6.41 4.38
C VAL A 102 4.42 6.30 5.46
N GLY A 103 4.29 7.03 6.58
CA GLY A 103 5.18 6.90 7.72
C GLY A 103 5.25 5.46 8.23
N GLY A 104 4.10 4.82 8.43
CA GLY A 104 4.01 3.41 8.81
C GLY A 104 4.60 2.46 7.79
N GLN A 105 4.33 2.66 6.50
CA GLN A 105 4.89 1.87 5.41
C GLN A 105 6.43 1.97 5.35
N LEU A 106 6.97 3.16 5.51
CA LEU A 106 8.43 3.38 5.51
C LEU A 106 9.10 2.68 6.71
N MET A 107 8.48 2.72 7.88
CA MET A 107 8.97 1.97 9.05
C MET A 107 8.94 0.47 8.80
N GLY A 108 7.82 -0.07 8.33
CA GLY A 108 7.67 -1.48 8.01
C GLY A 108 8.69 -1.94 6.96
N ALA A 109 8.90 -1.15 5.91
CA ALA A 109 9.89 -1.43 4.86
C ALA A 109 11.33 -1.39 5.42
N ALA A 110 11.65 -0.41 6.27
CA ALA A 110 12.97 -0.31 6.88
C ALA A 110 13.29 -1.49 7.82
N LEU A 111 12.28 -1.98 8.56
CA LEU A 111 12.41 -3.19 9.37
C LEU A 111 12.57 -4.44 8.49
N ALA A 112 11.76 -4.58 7.43
CA ALA A 112 11.88 -5.70 6.49
C ALA A 112 13.26 -5.74 5.83
N ASP A 113 13.80 -4.60 5.41
CA ASP A 113 15.16 -4.46 4.89
C ASP A 113 16.22 -4.85 5.94
N HIS A 114 16.04 -4.41 7.19
CA HIS A 114 17.00 -4.65 8.27
C HIS A 114 17.14 -6.14 8.61
N PHE A 115 16.03 -6.86 8.64
CA PHE A 115 16.00 -8.28 8.95
C PHE A 115 16.09 -9.18 7.73
N GLY A 116 16.14 -8.63 6.51
CA GLY A 116 16.11 -9.42 5.27
C GLY A 116 14.83 -10.26 5.15
N ALA A 117 13.70 -9.70 5.60
CA ALA A 117 12.42 -10.41 5.62
C ALA A 117 12.04 -10.88 4.21
N PHE A 118 11.42 -12.06 4.13
CA PHE A 118 10.93 -12.66 2.87
C PHE A 118 12.00 -12.82 1.76
N GLY A 119 13.27 -12.95 2.13
CA GLY A 119 14.39 -13.10 1.19
C GLY A 119 14.89 -11.78 0.59
N LEU A 120 14.52 -10.64 1.15
CA LEU A 120 15.09 -9.36 0.76
C LEU A 120 16.57 -9.25 1.11
N PRO A 121 17.38 -8.52 0.33
CA PRO A 121 18.77 -8.22 0.70
C PRO A 121 18.82 -7.46 2.03
N LEU A 122 19.68 -7.90 2.94
CA LEU A 122 19.94 -7.23 4.22
C LEU A 122 20.45 -5.80 3.97
N ARG A 123 19.75 -4.82 4.53
CA ARG A 123 20.11 -3.40 4.50
C ARG A 123 19.96 -2.81 5.90
N SER A 124 21.06 -2.69 6.62
CA SER A 124 21.08 -2.15 7.98
C SER A 124 20.42 -0.77 8.07
N LEU A 125 19.72 -0.53 9.18
CA LEU A 125 19.23 0.80 9.55
C LEU A 125 20.45 1.70 9.81
N SER A 126 20.62 2.72 8.99
CA SER A 126 21.63 3.78 9.20
C SER A 126 21.00 4.97 9.93
N TRP A 127 21.84 5.77 10.60
CA TRP A 127 21.39 7.01 11.24
C TRP A 127 20.70 7.97 10.27
N THR A 128 21.16 8.01 9.02
CA THR A 128 20.53 8.81 7.95
C THR A 128 19.12 8.33 7.64
N ARG A 129 18.90 6.99 7.59
CA ARG A 129 17.56 6.43 7.39
C ARG A 129 16.64 6.73 8.58
N LEU A 130 17.14 6.59 9.81
CA LEU A 130 16.38 6.91 11.01
C LEU A 130 16.01 8.41 11.06
N ALA A 131 16.95 9.29 10.73
CA ALA A 131 16.66 10.73 10.63
C ALA A 131 15.59 11.03 9.57
N GLY A 132 15.68 10.41 8.39
CA GLY A 132 14.66 10.55 7.33
C GLY A 132 13.26 10.09 7.78
N LEU A 133 13.17 8.95 8.45
CA LEU A 133 11.93 8.47 9.05
C LEU A 133 11.38 9.44 10.10
N GLY A 134 12.25 9.98 10.96
CA GLY A 134 11.89 10.98 11.95
C GLY A 134 11.29 12.25 11.31
N LEU A 135 11.86 12.74 10.21
CA LEU A 135 11.34 13.89 9.47
C LEU A 135 9.92 13.63 8.90
N VAL A 136 9.62 12.41 8.47
CA VAL A 136 8.25 12.06 8.03
C VAL A 136 7.26 12.20 9.18
N PHE A 137 7.61 11.76 10.39
CA PHE A 137 6.74 11.91 11.57
C PHE A 137 6.61 13.37 12.00
N VAL A 138 7.66 14.17 11.94
CA VAL A 138 7.57 15.61 12.17
C VAL A 138 6.63 16.25 11.14
N GLY A 139 6.76 15.88 9.85
CA GLY A 139 5.83 16.31 8.80
C GLY A 139 4.38 15.93 9.09
N ALA A 140 4.12 14.72 9.59
CA ALA A 140 2.78 14.28 10.00
C ALA A 140 2.20 15.16 11.12
N LEU A 141 3.01 15.49 12.12
CA LEU A 141 2.60 16.39 13.22
C LEU A 141 2.27 17.80 12.73
N LEU A 142 3.03 18.32 11.77
CA LEU A 142 2.76 19.63 11.17
C LEU A 142 1.45 19.62 10.38
N VAL A 143 1.20 18.59 9.56
CA VAL A 143 -0.05 18.43 8.83
C VAL A 143 -1.25 18.25 9.78
N HIS A 144 -1.05 17.62 10.94
CA HIS A 144 -2.13 17.45 11.93
C HIS A 144 -2.51 18.77 12.61
N ARG A 145 -1.57 19.73 12.75
CA ARG A 145 -1.80 21.00 13.43
C ARG A 145 -2.27 22.13 12.51
N GLY A 146 -2.12 22.00 11.21
CA GLY A 146 -2.56 22.96 10.19
C GLY A 146 -3.98 22.72 9.75
#